data_24b436698ddce9b2b22901acb4728369
#
_entry.id   24b436698ddce9b2b22901acb4728369
#
_cell.length_a   1.000
_cell.length_b   1.000
_cell.length_c   1.000
_cell.angle_alpha   90.00
_cell.angle_beta   90.00
_cell.angle_gamma   90.00
#
_symmetry.space_group_name_H-M   'P 1'
#
loop_
_entity.id
_entity.type
_entity.pdbx_description
1 polymer ?
#
loop_
_entity_poly.entity_id
_entity_poly.type
_entity_poly.pdbx_seq_one_letter_code
_entity_poly.pdbx_strand_id
1 'polypeptide(L)'
;MPEMTRRRLLTAAGAAAAATFAAEFLPANVRKALAAGPPRGSGSLQDVKHVVILMQENRSFDHYFGTLPGVRGFSDPTAITLSTGKSVFFQPDTQNPDGYLLPFHLDTLTTSAQSIPSTSHAYTVQHSAWNNGKMDNWLPAHLAADGKNGPFTMGYHNRDDIPFQFALAESFTILDNYHCSVLGPTWPNRLYHLSANIDPAGTSGGPIIANVDPVAYTWKTYPEALTDAGVSWQVYQEVDNFGCNLLEPFASFQNAPVKSALFQSGMRTFSPGQFEFDAAHDRLPTVSWLVPTSYQSEHPDYTPAAGADFVASKINAIAANPDVWAKTVFILNYDENDGLFDHVTPPTPPAGTPNEFIKSGTEIGRASCRERVLMSV
;
A
#
# COMPACT_ATOMS: atom_id res chain seq x y z
N MET A 1 -24.28 1.07 -37.63
CA MET A 1 -23.32 0.41 -36.74
C MET A 1 -21.93 0.64 -37.31
N PRO A 2 -20.97 1.18 -36.57
CA PRO A 2 -19.61 1.36 -37.09
C PRO A 2 -18.98 0.00 -37.32
N GLU A 3 -18.44 -0.21 -38.54
CA GLU A 3 -17.75 -1.45 -38.91
C GLU A 3 -16.53 -1.67 -37.99
N MET A 4 -16.52 -2.81 -37.30
CA MET A 4 -15.42 -3.26 -36.45
C MET A 4 -14.29 -3.75 -37.34
N THR A 5 -13.15 -3.04 -37.40
CA THR A 5 -11.98 -3.46 -38.16
C THR A 5 -11.35 -4.73 -37.54
N ARG A 6 -10.72 -5.60 -38.38
CA ARG A 6 -9.99 -6.80 -37.92
C ARG A 6 -9.03 -6.52 -36.76
N ARG A 7 -8.39 -5.35 -36.74
CA ARG A 7 -7.46 -4.92 -35.70
C ARG A 7 -8.17 -4.66 -34.38
N ARG A 8 -9.37 -4.05 -34.40
CA ARG A 8 -10.22 -3.85 -33.20
C ARG A 8 -10.81 -5.17 -32.69
N LEU A 9 -11.12 -6.11 -33.59
CA LEU A 9 -11.59 -7.43 -33.19
C LEU A 9 -10.47 -8.25 -32.51
N LEU A 10 -9.24 -8.20 -33.03
CA LEU A 10 -8.07 -8.91 -32.45
C LEU A 10 -7.64 -8.28 -31.14
N THR A 11 -7.68 -6.94 -31.00
CA THR A 11 -7.40 -6.27 -29.71
C THR A 11 -8.49 -6.56 -28.68
N ALA A 12 -9.76 -6.58 -29.08
CA ALA A 12 -10.87 -6.91 -28.18
C ALA A 12 -10.84 -8.40 -27.75
N ALA A 13 -10.50 -9.30 -28.68
CA ALA A 13 -10.33 -10.73 -28.37
C ALA A 13 -9.12 -11.01 -27.48
N GLY A 14 -8.02 -10.30 -27.71
CA GLY A 14 -6.81 -10.37 -26.86
C GLY A 14 -7.06 -9.84 -25.45
N ALA A 15 -7.75 -8.69 -25.34
CA ALA A 15 -8.12 -8.12 -24.04
C ALA A 15 -9.12 -9.01 -23.27
N ALA A 16 -10.10 -9.61 -23.98
CA ALA A 16 -11.04 -10.54 -23.36
C ALA A 16 -10.37 -11.85 -22.90
N ALA A 17 -9.38 -12.37 -23.64
CA ALA A 17 -8.61 -13.55 -23.25
C ALA A 17 -7.68 -13.26 -22.04
N ALA A 18 -7.05 -12.08 -22.01
CA ALA A 18 -6.24 -11.65 -20.87
C ALA A 18 -7.09 -11.45 -19.61
N ALA A 19 -8.26 -10.83 -19.74
CA ALA A 19 -9.19 -10.64 -18.62
C ALA A 19 -9.75 -11.97 -18.08
N THR A 20 -9.98 -12.99 -18.94
CA THR A 20 -10.38 -14.33 -18.49
C THR A 20 -9.27 -15.06 -17.77
N PHE A 21 -8.03 -14.94 -18.24
CA PHE A 21 -6.88 -15.58 -17.58
C PHE A 21 -6.57 -14.93 -16.21
N ALA A 22 -6.63 -13.60 -16.14
CA ALA A 22 -6.42 -12.87 -14.87
C ALA A 22 -7.48 -13.27 -13.83
N ALA A 23 -8.74 -13.43 -14.23
CA ALA A 23 -9.82 -13.78 -13.31
C ALA A 23 -9.64 -15.15 -12.64
N GLU A 24 -8.87 -16.08 -13.22
CA GLU A 24 -8.63 -17.41 -12.61
C GLU A 24 -7.91 -17.34 -11.27
N PHE A 25 -7.09 -16.30 -11.06
CA PHE A 25 -6.38 -16.07 -9.80
C PHE A 25 -7.24 -15.40 -8.72
N LEU A 26 -8.43 -14.91 -9.07
CA LEU A 26 -9.34 -14.33 -8.08
C LEU A 26 -10.13 -15.41 -7.32
N PRO A 27 -10.50 -15.15 -6.05
CA PRO A 27 -11.33 -16.05 -5.26
C PRO A 27 -12.69 -16.35 -5.93
N ALA A 28 -13.25 -17.53 -5.66
CA ALA A 28 -14.45 -18.02 -6.34
C ALA A 28 -15.67 -17.10 -6.16
N ASN A 29 -15.90 -16.56 -4.97
CA ASN A 29 -17.02 -15.65 -4.73
C ASN A 29 -16.82 -14.30 -5.43
N VAL A 30 -15.57 -13.79 -5.49
CA VAL A 30 -15.23 -12.57 -6.24
C VAL A 30 -15.52 -12.76 -7.73
N ARG A 31 -15.06 -13.87 -8.32
CA ARG A 31 -15.38 -14.21 -9.73
C ARG A 31 -16.87 -14.26 -9.99
N LYS A 32 -17.62 -14.88 -9.07
CA LYS A 32 -19.09 -14.96 -9.16
C LYS A 32 -19.73 -13.57 -9.07
N ALA A 33 -19.28 -12.72 -8.16
CA ALA A 33 -19.77 -11.36 -8.01
C ALA A 33 -19.50 -10.51 -9.24
N LEU A 34 -18.28 -10.57 -9.79
CA LEU A 34 -17.92 -9.86 -11.03
C LEU A 34 -18.74 -10.35 -12.23
N ALA A 35 -18.97 -11.64 -12.35
CA ALA A 35 -19.81 -12.21 -13.41
C ALA A 35 -21.30 -11.81 -13.31
N ALA A 36 -21.78 -11.52 -12.11
CA ALA A 36 -23.15 -11.02 -11.90
C ALA A 36 -23.33 -9.56 -12.36
N GLY A 37 -22.22 -8.86 -12.60
CA GLY A 37 -22.19 -7.44 -12.96
C GLY A 37 -22.38 -6.50 -11.76
N PRO A 38 -22.31 -5.18 -12.01
CA PRO A 38 -22.41 -4.20 -10.94
C PRO A 38 -23.76 -4.29 -10.22
N PRO A 39 -23.75 -4.16 -8.88
CA PRO A 39 -24.97 -4.15 -8.10
C PRO A 39 -25.87 -2.97 -8.50
N ARG A 40 -27.18 -3.13 -8.33
CA ARG A 40 -28.13 -2.05 -8.56
C ARG A 40 -28.07 -1.08 -7.38
N GLY A 41 -27.44 0.05 -7.56
CA GLY A 41 -27.38 1.14 -6.60
C GLY A 41 -27.87 2.46 -7.22
N SER A 42 -27.88 3.52 -6.43
CA SER A 42 -28.19 4.88 -6.89
C SER A 42 -27.01 5.52 -7.66
N GLY A 43 -25.83 4.90 -7.61
CA GLY A 43 -24.56 5.45 -8.10
C GLY A 43 -24.02 6.58 -7.20
N SER A 44 -24.46 6.64 -5.97
CA SER A 44 -24.09 7.65 -4.97
C SER A 44 -23.21 7.06 -3.88
N LEU A 45 -22.34 7.89 -3.29
CA LEU A 45 -21.58 7.50 -2.09
C LEU A 45 -22.48 7.09 -0.90
N GLN A 46 -23.76 7.43 -0.94
CA GLN A 46 -24.74 7.00 0.07
C GLN A 46 -25.05 5.49 0.00
N ASP A 47 -24.73 4.84 -1.09
CA ASP A 47 -24.85 3.38 -1.24
C ASP A 47 -23.77 2.65 -0.42
N VAL A 48 -22.64 3.29 -0.15
CA VAL A 48 -21.54 2.73 0.64
C VAL A 48 -21.94 2.68 2.12
N LYS A 49 -21.91 1.48 2.71
CA LYS A 49 -22.18 1.25 4.13
C LYS A 49 -20.96 0.77 4.90
N HIS A 50 -20.03 0.15 4.20
CA HIS A 50 -18.82 -0.40 4.78
C HIS A 50 -17.60 0.10 3.99
N VAL A 51 -16.62 0.63 4.71
CA VAL A 51 -15.29 0.96 4.20
C VAL A 51 -14.31 0.05 4.91
N VAL A 52 -13.67 -0.83 4.17
CA VAL A 52 -12.65 -1.76 4.68
C VAL A 52 -11.30 -1.29 4.18
N ILE A 53 -10.38 -1.06 5.10
CA ILE A 53 -9.03 -0.58 4.80
C ILE A 53 -8.04 -1.65 5.25
N LEU A 54 -7.26 -2.15 4.31
CA LEU A 54 -6.15 -3.06 4.55
C LEU A 54 -4.86 -2.38 4.11
N MET A 55 -3.97 -2.12 5.07
CA MET A 55 -2.65 -1.57 4.81
C MET A 55 -1.60 -2.68 4.97
N GLN A 56 -0.99 -3.06 3.86
CA GLN A 56 0.12 -4.01 3.78
C GLN A 56 1.45 -3.29 3.96
N GLU A 57 2.56 -4.04 3.95
CA GLU A 57 3.89 -3.56 4.25
C GLU A 57 4.78 -3.47 3.01
N ASN A 58 5.42 -2.34 2.91
CA ASN A 58 6.72 -2.07 2.34
C ASN A 58 6.93 -2.54 0.90
N ARG A 59 6.02 -2.17 -0.04
CA ARG A 59 6.23 -2.48 -1.46
C ARG A 59 6.00 -1.24 -2.32
N SER A 60 6.98 -0.86 -3.14
CA SER A 60 6.81 0.22 -4.10
C SER A 60 5.91 -0.18 -5.27
N PHE A 61 5.36 0.80 -5.98
CA PHE A 61 4.52 0.51 -7.15
C PHE A 61 5.32 -0.14 -8.28
N ASP A 62 6.51 0.36 -8.59
CA ASP A 62 7.33 -0.22 -9.65
C ASP A 62 7.83 -1.63 -9.30
N HIS A 63 8.07 -1.91 -8.03
CA HIS A 63 8.45 -3.25 -7.58
C HIS A 63 7.39 -4.29 -7.90
N TYR A 64 6.10 -3.95 -7.79
CA TYR A 64 4.98 -4.87 -8.08
C TYR A 64 4.40 -4.68 -9.47
N PHE A 65 4.27 -3.45 -9.95
CA PHE A 65 3.49 -3.10 -11.15
C PHE A 65 4.29 -2.36 -12.21
N GLY A 66 5.60 -2.23 -12.06
CA GLY A 66 6.45 -1.63 -13.08
C GLY A 66 6.25 -2.23 -14.47
N THR A 67 5.90 -3.51 -14.55
CA THR A 67 5.64 -4.23 -15.82
C THR A 67 4.15 -4.27 -16.22
N LEU A 68 3.21 -3.77 -15.40
CA LEU A 68 1.78 -3.81 -15.72
C LEU A 68 1.46 -2.85 -16.88
N PRO A 69 0.84 -3.32 -17.97
CA PRO A 69 0.46 -2.44 -19.06
C PRO A 69 -0.62 -1.42 -18.68
N GLY A 70 -0.52 -0.20 -19.21
CA GLY A 70 -1.56 0.82 -19.07
C GLY A 70 -1.50 1.66 -17.80
N VAL A 71 -0.48 1.45 -16.97
CA VAL A 71 -0.18 2.25 -15.78
C VAL A 71 1.13 3.02 -15.96
N ARG A 72 1.43 3.94 -15.06
CA ARG A 72 2.72 4.63 -14.97
C ARG A 72 3.76 3.69 -14.35
N GLY A 73 4.23 2.72 -15.13
CA GLY A 73 5.28 1.76 -14.80
C GLY A 73 6.52 1.97 -15.65
N PHE A 74 7.28 0.91 -15.95
CA PHE A 74 8.52 1.00 -16.74
C PHE A 74 8.33 1.50 -18.18
N SER A 75 7.10 1.55 -18.69
CA SER A 75 6.77 2.13 -19.98
C SER A 75 6.22 3.57 -19.90
N ASP A 76 6.31 4.24 -18.74
CA ASP A 76 5.83 5.61 -18.56
C ASP A 76 6.61 6.58 -19.49
N PRO A 77 5.94 7.21 -20.48
CA PRO A 77 6.60 8.16 -21.38
C PRO A 77 6.98 9.47 -20.68
N THR A 78 6.49 9.69 -19.46
CA THR A 78 6.76 10.89 -18.65
C THR A 78 7.86 10.67 -17.60
N ALA A 79 8.50 9.49 -17.59
CA ALA A 79 9.62 9.20 -16.71
C ALA A 79 10.72 10.26 -16.89
N ILE A 80 11.23 10.81 -15.78
CA ILE A 80 12.18 11.92 -15.81
C ILE A 80 13.52 11.51 -16.41
N THR A 81 14.21 12.48 -16.98
CA THR A 81 15.59 12.34 -17.47
C THR A 81 16.55 12.87 -16.40
N LEU A 82 17.50 12.05 -16.00
CA LEU A 82 18.55 12.40 -15.06
C LEU A 82 19.52 13.43 -15.66
N SER A 83 20.33 14.09 -14.81
CA SER A 83 21.40 15.02 -15.25
C SER A 83 22.42 14.38 -16.18
N THR A 84 22.52 13.06 -16.18
CA THR A 84 23.36 12.27 -17.11
C THR A 84 22.79 12.18 -18.54
N GLY A 85 21.57 12.67 -18.77
CA GLY A 85 20.84 12.49 -20.03
C GLY A 85 20.18 11.12 -20.20
N LYS A 86 20.30 10.22 -19.22
CA LYS A 86 19.63 8.91 -19.21
C LYS A 86 18.28 8.99 -18.47
N SER A 87 17.37 8.06 -18.76
CA SER A 87 16.14 7.91 -18.00
C SER A 87 16.43 7.60 -16.51
N VAL A 88 15.53 7.95 -15.63
CA VAL A 88 15.56 7.68 -14.18
C VAL A 88 15.77 6.19 -13.84
N PHE A 89 15.43 5.28 -14.73
CA PHE A 89 15.68 3.85 -14.57
C PHE A 89 17.16 3.48 -14.58
N PHE A 90 18.05 4.34 -15.10
CA PHE A 90 19.50 4.14 -15.13
C PHE A 90 20.11 4.72 -13.83
N GLN A 91 19.94 4.01 -12.72
CA GLN A 91 20.46 4.48 -11.45
C GLN A 91 22.00 4.38 -11.39
N PRO A 92 22.68 5.46 -10.99
CA PRO A 92 24.14 5.50 -10.98
C PRO A 92 24.74 4.38 -10.12
N ASP A 93 25.74 3.67 -10.67
CA ASP A 93 26.50 2.64 -9.97
C ASP A 93 27.97 2.69 -10.37
N THR A 94 28.82 3.18 -9.48
CA THR A 94 30.25 3.29 -9.71
C THR A 94 30.99 1.94 -9.65
N GLN A 95 30.34 0.89 -9.16
CA GLN A 95 30.90 -0.45 -9.09
C GLN A 95 30.57 -1.27 -10.35
N ASN A 96 29.58 -0.84 -11.12
CA ASN A 96 29.20 -1.48 -12.37
C ASN A 96 30.06 -0.92 -13.52
N PRO A 97 30.67 -1.77 -14.39
CA PRO A 97 31.42 -1.33 -15.55
C PRO A 97 30.63 -0.39 -16.49
N ASP A 98 29.31 -0.56 -16.58
CA ASP A 98 28.43 0.28 -17.40
C ASP A 98 28.11 1.63 -16.72
N GLY A 99 28.48 1.81 -15.45
CA GLY A 99 28.25 3.01 -14.65
C GLY A 99 26.81 3.17 -14.11
N TYR A 100 25.96 2.16 -14.24
CA TYR A 100 24.58 2.17 -13.77
C TYR A 100 24.02 0.77 -13.54
N LEU A 101 22.93 0.69 -12.76
CA LEU A 101 22.07 -0.47 -12.61
C LEU A 101 20.66 -0.12 -13.11
N LEU A 102 20.07 -1.01 -13.89
CA LEU A 102 18.64 -0.94 -14.29
C LEU A 102 17.78 -1.75 -13.34
N PRO A 103 16.45 -1.50 -13.27
CA PRO A 103 15.54 -2.43 -12.64
C PRO A 103 15.72 -3.85 -13.18
N PHE A 104 15.76 -4.85 -12.30
CA PHE A 104 15.97 -6.24 -12.67
C PHE A 104 14.92 -7.17 -12.09
N HIS A 105 14.62 -8.24 -12.83
CA HIS A 105 13.58 -9.19 -12.48
C HIS A 105 14.01 -10.09 -11.31
N LEU A 106 13.18 -10.14 -10.29
CA LEU A 106 13.25 -11.07 -9.16
C LEU A 106 12.45 -12.33 -9.51
N ASP A 107 13.05 -13.23 -10.27
CA ASP A 107 12.41 -14.44 -10.78
C ASP A 107 12.13 -15.42 -9.63
N THR A 108 10.86 -15.51 -9.23
CA THR A 108 10.41 -16.39 -8.14
C THR A 108 10.17 -17.83 -8.57
N LEU A 109 10.16 -18.10 -9.87
CA LEU A 109 9.99 -19.46 -10.39
C LEU A 109 11.30 -20.26 -10.36
N THR A 110 12.44 -19.58 -10.43
CA THR A 110 13.76 -20.20 -10.46
C THR A 110 14.63 -19.89 -9.25
N THR A 111 14.21 -18.94 -8.40
CA THR A 111 14.93 -18.51 -7.20
C THR A 111 14.02 -18.40 -5.99
N SER A 112 14.57 -18.06 -4.82
CA SER A 112 13.83 -17.78 -3.59
C SER A 112 13.42 -16.29 -3.44
N ALA A 113 13.36 -15.53 -4.55
CA ALA A 113 13.22 -14.08 -4.56
C ALA A 113 11.83 -13.55 -4.17
N GLN A 114 10.89 -14.40 -3.72
CA GLN A 114 9.67 -13.93 -3.06
C GLN A 114 9.97 -13.21 -1.74
N SER A 115 10.98 -13.70 -0.99
CA SER A 115 11.49 -13.03 0.20
C SER A 115 12.87 -12.47 -0.14
N ILE A 116 13.06 -11.19 0.06
CA ILE A 116 14.32 -10.48 -0.16
C ILE A 116 14.70 -9.75 1.12
N PRO A 117 15.99 -9.46 1.33
CA PRO A 117 16.38 -8.61 2.46
C PRO A 117 15.67 -7.26 2.37
N SER A 118 15.02 -6.83 3.46
CA SER A 118 14.48 -5.49 3.59
C SER A 118 15.58 -4.46 3.36
N THR A 119 15.28 -3.42 2.60
CA THR A 119 16.18 -2.29 2.35
C THR A 119 15.84 -1.11 3.26
N SER A 120 16.76 -0.20 3.47
CA SER A 120 16.57 0.87 4.43
C SER A 120 15.50 1.87 3.97
N HIS A 121 14.41 1.93 4.70
CA HIS A 121 13.34 2.92 4.55
C HIS A 121 13.43 4.04 5.60
N ALA A 122 14.59 4.17 6.28
CA ALA A 122 14.83 5.26 7.21
C ALA A 122 14.62 6.62 6.54
N TYR A 123 14.02 7.58 7.26
CA TYR A 123 13.71 8.92 6.77
C TYR A 123 14.89 9.58 6.03
N THR A 124 16.10 9.49 6.60
CA THR A 124 17.31 10.08 5.99
C THR A 124 17.74 9.39 4.70
N VAL A 125 17.58 8.07 4.61
CA VAL A 125 17.94 7.28 3.43
C VAL A 125 16.94 7.55 2.30
N GLN A 126 15.64 7.58 2.59
CA GLN A 126 14.59 7.89 1.64
C GLN A 126 14.75 9.30 1.05
N HIS A 127 15.06 10.30 1.90
CA HIS A 127 15.34 11.67 1.44
C HIS A 127 16.63 11.75 0.61
N SER A 128 17.66 10.96 0.96
CA SER A 128 18.88 10.84 0.16
C SER A 128 18.59 10.21 -1.21
N ALA A 129 17.80 9.16 -1.27
CA ALA A 129 17.40 8.48 -2.50
C ALA A 129 16.61 9.42 -3.43
N TRP A 130 15.61 10.12 -2.89
CA TRP A 130 14.80 11.11 -3.59
C TRP A 130 15.62 12.32 -4.09
N ASN A 131 16.66 12.74 -3.35
CA ASN A 131 17.60 13.82 -3.68
C ASN A 131 16.94 15.12 -4.16
N ASN A 132 15.99 15.64 -3.37
CA ASN A 132 15.24 16.86 -3.71
C ASN A 132 14.53 16.77 -5.09
N GLY A 133 13.94 15.62 -5.38
CA GLY A 133 13.19 15.35 -6.61
C GLY A 133 14.04 15.00 -7.82
N LYS A 134 15.36 14.96 -7.71
CA LYS A 134 16.24 14.55 -8.82
C LYS A 134 16.18 13.07 -9.12
N MET A 135 15.82 12.24 -8.15
CA MET A 135 15.69 10.77 -8.27
C MET A 135 16.95 10.04 -8.76
N ASP A 136 18.12 10.67 -8.63
CA ASP A 136 19.38 10.19 -9.20
C ASP A 136 20.31 9.55 -8.16
N ASN A 137 19.83 9.36 -6.93
CA ASN A 137 20.64 8.84 -5.84
C ASN A 137 20.01 7.60 -5.16
N TRP A 138 19.08 6.93 -5.83
CA TRP A 138 18.37 5.81 -5.20
C TRP A 138 19.32 4.65 -4.89
N LEU A 139 19.95 4.09 -5.90
CA LEU A 139 20.92 3.01 -5.71
C LEU A 139 22.13 3.46 -4.87
N PRO A 140 22.78 4.62 -5.07
CA PRO A 140 23.89 5.05 -4.22
C PRO A 140 23.52 5.16 -2.74
N ALA A 141 22.32 5.68 -2.40
CA ALA A 141 21.85 5.76 -1.02
C ALA A 141 21.70 4.37 -0.39
N HIS A 142 21.16 3.40 -1.14
CA HIS A 142 20.98 2.03 -0.67
C HIS A 142 22.30 1.23 -0.62
N LEU A 143 23.23 1.44 -1.55
CA LEU A 143 24.56 0.88 -1.44
C LEU A 143 25.29 1.36 -0.17
N ALA A 144 25.08 2.62 0.20
CA ALA A 144 25.66 3.18 1.43
C ALA A 144 24.97 2.66 2.71
N ALA A 145 23.65 2.49 2.69
CA ALA A 145 22.87 2.07 3.86
C ALA A 145 22.87 0.55 4.05
N ASP A 146 22.70 -0.22 2.97
CA ASP A 146 22.39 -1.65 2.97
C ASP A 146 23.57 -2.51 2.48
N GLY A 147 24.65 -1.87 2.01
CA GLY A 147 25.86 -2.55 1.53
C GLY A 147 25.55 -3.51 0.38
N LYS A 148 25.92 -4.79 0.55
CA LYS A 148 25.71 -5.83 -0.47
C LYS A 148 24.23 -6.09 -0.83
N ASN A 149 23.31 -5.70 0.03
CA ASN A 149 21.87 -5.84 -0.18
C ASN A 149 21.27 -4.61 -0.92
N GLY A 150 22.02 -3.50 -1.02
CA GLY A 150 21.55 -2.28 -1.68
C GLY A 150 20.98 -2.48 -3.10
N PRO A 151 21.55 -3.34 -3.95
CA PRO A 151 21.00 -3.59 -5.28
C PRO A 151 19.55 -4.11 -5.30
N PHE A 152 19.06 -4.77 -4.23
CA PHE A 152 17.67 -5.23 -4.17
C PHE A 152 16.65 -4.09 -4.26
N THR A 153 17.06 -2.85 -3.97
CA THR A 153 16.21 -1.67 -4.20
C THR A 153 15.69 -1.60 -5.65
N MET A 154 16.45 -2.09 -6.63
CA MET A 154 16.11 -2.06 -8.06
C MET A 154 15.38 -3.31 -8.53
N GLY A 155 15.07 -4.26 -7.64
CA GLY A 155 14.38 -5.49 -7.96
C GLY A 155 12.89 -5.30 -8.20
N TYR A 156 12.30 -6.03 -9.15
CA TYR A 156 10.85 -6.03 -9.39
C TYR A 156 10.30 -7.43 -9.65
N HIS A 157 9.02 -7.61 -9.38
CA HIS A 157 8.23 -8.78 -9.75
C HIS A 157 7.41 -8.51 -11.02
N ASN A 158 7.08 -9.58 -11.73
CA ASN A 158 6.16 -9.52 -12.85
C ASN A 158 4.88 -10.35 -12.56
N ARG A 159 4.03 -10.51 -13.57
CA ARG A 159 2.78 -11.27 -13.48
C ARG A 159 2.97 -12.72 -13.03
N ASP A 160 4.02 -13.38 -13.49
CA ASP A 160 4.25 -14.80 -13.19
C ASP A 160 4.67 -15.01 -11.73
N ASP A 161 5.29 -13.99 -11.12
CA ASP A 161 5.72 -14.00 -9.73
C ASP A 161 4.57 -13.71 -8.76
N ILE A 162 3.68 -12.76 -9.11
CA ILE A 162 2.60 -12.27 -8.24
C ILE A 162 1.25 -12.21 -9.00
N PRO A 163 0.76 -13.35 -9.52
CA PRO A 163 -0.40 -13.37 -10.42
C PRO A 163 -1.68 -12.87 -9.77
N PHE A 164 -1.87 -13.07 -8.46
CA PHE A 164 -3.04 -12.58 -7.75
C PHE A 164 -3.09 -11.05 -7.70
N GLN A 165 -1.98 -10.39 -7.38
CA GLN A 165 -1.89 -8.93 -7.34
C GLN A 165 -2.18 -8.33 -8.72
N PHE A 166 -1.66 -8.94 -9.80
CA PHE A 166 -1.98 -8.52 -11.17
C PHE A 166 -3.46 -8.74 -11.49
N ALA A 167 -4.06 -9.87 -11.08
CA ALA A 167 -5.47 -10.12 -11.29
C ALA A 167 -6.37 -9.09 -10.59
N LEU A 168 -6.01 -8.67 -9.37
CA LEU A 168 -6.68 -7.58 -8.68
C LEU A 168 -6.57 -6.25 -9.43
N ALA A 169 -5.35 -5.88 -9.84
CA ALA A 169 -5.09 -4.63 -10.54
C ALA A 169 -5.86 -4.52 -11.87
N GLU A 170 -6.04 -5.64 -12.57
CA GLU A 170 -6.75 -5.69 -13.84
C GLU A 170 -8.28 -5.79 -13.69
N SER A 171 -8.76 -6.24 -12.54
CA SER A 171 -10.19 -6.43 -12.28
C SER A 171 -10.85 -5.24 -11.58
N PHE A 172 -10.06 -4.40 -10.93
CA PHE A 172 -10.52 -3.27 -10.12
C PHE A 172 -9.76 -1.99 -10.46
N THR A 173 -10.03 -0.92 -9.73
CA THR A 173 -9.33 0.36 -9.91
C THR A 173 -7.94 0.29 -9.29
N ILE A 174 -6.89 0.61 -10.07
CA ILE A 174 -5.54 0.82 -9.59
C ILE A 174 -5.21 2.31 -9.62
N LEU A 175 -4.61 2.83 -8.56
CA LEU A 175 -4.20 4.23 -8.44
C LEU A 175 -2.68 4.34 -8.61
N ASP A 176 -2.24 4.73 -9.79
CA ASP A 176 -0.82 4.83 -10.15
C ASP A 176 -0.19 6.21 -9.89
N ASN A 177 -0.89 7.05 -9.12
CA ASN A 177 -0.42 8.36 -8.68
C ASN A 177 -0.83 8.68 -7.23
N TYR A 178 -1.08 7.67 -6.43
CA TYR A 178 -1.31 7.79 -4.99
C TYR A 178 0.01 7.59 -4.25
N HIS A 179 0.32 8.43 -3.28
CA HIS A 179 1.59 8.40 -2.55
C HIS A 179 1.36 8.24 -1.06
N CYS A 180 2.23 7.52 -0.35
CA CYS A 180 2.23 7.49 1.09
C CYS A 180 2.60 8.88 1.67
N SER A 181 2.31 9.08 2.94
CA SER A 181 2.31 10.43 3.54
C SER A 181 3.69 10.95 3.88
N VAL A 182 4.67 10.07 4.08
CA VAL A 182 6.02 10.40 4.56
C VAL A 182 7.07 9.66 3.73
N LEU A 183 8.11 10.36 3.31
CA LEU A 183 9.37 9.76 2.83
C LEU A 183 10.13 9.17 4.03
N GLY A 184 9.67 8.02 4.52
CA GLY A 184 10.17 7.42 5.74
C GLY A 184 9.48 6.10 6.06
N PRO A 185 9.73 5.55 7.27
CA PRO A 185 9.34 4.19 7.61
C PRO A 185 7.86 4.03 7.97
N THR A 186 7.49 2.82 8.35
CA THR A 186 6.15 2.30 8.67
C THR A 186 5.37 3.21 9.64
N TRP A 187 5.93 3.53 10.81
CA TRP A 187 5.16 4.19 11.86
C TRP A 187 4.71 5.61 11.50
N PRO A 188 5.57 6.51 10.96
CA PRO A 188 5.11 7.83 10.52
C PRO A 188 3.97 7.75 9.49
N ASN A 189 4.05 6.81 8.53
CA ASN A 189 3.02 6.64 7.51
C ASN A 189 1.70 6.15 8.10
N ARG A 190 1.73 5.15 8.99
CA ARG A 190 0.54 4.66 9.68
C ARG A 190 -0.03 5.66 10.68
N LEU A 191 0.81 6.50 11.31
CA LEU A 191 0.35 7.62 12.15
C LEU A 191 -0.40 8.66 11.31
N TYR A 192 0.11 9.04 10.14
CA TYR A 192 -0.62 9.90 9.22
C TYR A 192 -1.96 9.31 8.81
N HIS A 193 -1.98 8.01 8.48
CA HIS A 193 -3.21 7.31 8.14
C HIS A 193 -4.26 7.36 9.25
N LEU A 194 -3.84 7.23 10.52
CA LEU A 194 -4.76 7.19 11.67
C LEU A 194 -5.05 8.55 12.30
N SER A 195 -4.21 9.58 12.06
CA SER A 195 -4.34 10.86 12.78
C SER A 195 -4.01 12.10 11.95
N ALA A 196 -3.59 11.94 10.68
CA ALA A 196 -3.11 13.01 9.81
C ALA A 196 -1.99 13.86 10.45
N ASN A 197 -1.19 13.28 11.36
CA ASN A 197 -0.19 14.01 12.12
C ASN A 197 0.96 13.10 12.58
N ILE A 198 2.18 13.64 12.58
CA ILE A 198 3.39 13.04 13.16
C ILE A 198 4.08 14.02 14.12
N ASP A 199 3.37 15.07 14.57
CA ASP A 199 3.92 16.16 15.40
C ASP A 199 5.14 16.84 14.76
N PRO A 200 5.04 17.43 13.55
CA PRO A 200 6.21 17.98 12.84
C PRO A 200 6.93 19.06 13.62
N ALA A 201 6.22 19.83 14.44
CA ALA A 201 6.80 20.88 15.28
C ALA A 201 7.54 20.34 16.52
N GLY A 202 7.36 19.07 16.86
CA GLY A 202 7.99 18.43 18.02
C GLY A 202 7.46 18.96 19.35
N THR A 203 6.17 19.31 19.42
CA THR A 203 5.51 19.86 20.62
C THR A 203 4.94 18.79 21.54
N SER A 204 4.80 17.58 21.03
CA SER A 204 4.18 16.44 21.72
C SER A 204 5.07 15.16 21.65
N GLY A 205 6.38 15.33 21.59
CA GLY A 205 7.36 14.24 21.55
C GLY A 205 7.89 13.88 20.16
N GLY A 206 7.39 14.56 19.11
CA GLY A 206 7.83 14.40 17.71
C GLY A 206 9.05 15.27 17.32
N PRO A 207 9.34 15.40 16.05
CA PRO A 207 8.65 14.72 14.92
C PRO A 207 8.86 13.21 14.93
N ILE A 208 7.79 12.45 14.69
CA ILE A 208 7.88 10.99 14.60
C ILE A 208 8.28 10.64 13.16
N ILE A 209 9.55 10.35 12.95
CA ILE A 209 10.16 10.06 11.63
C ILE A 209 10.90 8.72 11.62
N ALA A 210 10.68 7.88 12.62
CA ALA A 210 11.29 6.57 12.76
C ALA A 210 10.32 5.60 13.43
N ASN A 211 10.58 4.29 13.28
CA ASN A 211 9.91 3.23 14.05
C ASN A 211 10.59 3.16 15.42
N VAL A 212 10.08 3.92 16.37
CA VAL A 212 10.66 4.04 17.72
C VAL A 212 9.61 3.74 18.77
N ASP A 213 10.07 3.31 19.95
CA ASP A 213 9.20 3.12 21.11
C ASP A 213 8.49 4.45 21.43
N PRO A 214 7.17 4.43 21.53
CA PRO A 214 6.41 5.65 21.61
C PRO A 214 6.49 6.27 23.01
N VAL A 215 6.62 7.59 23.02
CA VAL A 215 6.02 8.37 24.08
C VAL A 215 4.50 8.36 23.88
N ALA A 216 3.72 8.46 24.93
CA ALA A 216 2.26 8.50 24.81
C ALA A 216 1.83 9.72 23.98
N TYR A 217 1.30 9.48 22.78
CA TYR A 217 0.77 10.56 21.93
C TYR A 217 -0.57 11.07 22.47
N THR A 218 -0.77 12.38 22.38
CA THR A 218 -1.93 13.05 23.01
C THR A 218 -2.86 13.75 22.04
N TRP A 219 -2.49 13.83 20.74
CA TRP A 219 -3.41 14.38 19.74
C TRP A 219 -4.47 13.36 19.34
N LYS A 220 -5.57 13.87 18.79
CA LYS A 220 -6.75 13.05 18.47
C LYS A 220 -6.53 12.20 17.24
N THR A 221 -7.00 10.96 17.30
CA THR A 221 -7.02 10.03 16.15
C THR A 221 -8.33 10.12 15.36
N TYR A 222 -8.29 9.65 14.11
CA TYR A 222 -9.49 9.52 13.28
C TYR A 222 -10.52 8.52 13.87
N PRO A 223 -10.14 7.35 14.41
CA PRO A 223 -11.06 6.48 15.14
C PRO A 223 -11.79 7.16 16.32
N GLU A 224 -11.11 8.02 17.08
CA GLU A 224 -11.77 8.82 18.11
C GLU A 224 -12.77 9.81 17.51
N ALA A 225 -12.45 10.42 16.37
CA ALA A 225 -13.39 11.31 15.68
C ALA A 225 -14.61 10.56 15.14
N LEU A 226 -14.45 9.32 14.65
CA LEU A 226 -15.57 8.45 14.28
C LEU A 226 -16.47 8.12 15.48
N THR A 227 -15.84 7.83 16.63
CA THR A 227 -16.58 7.59 17.88
C THR A 227 -17.44 8.80 18.27
N ASP A 228 -16.86 10.00 18.21
CA ASP A 228 -17.59 11.23 18.53
C ASP A 228 -18.75 11.51 17.55
N ALA A 229 -18.57 11.10 16.29
CA ALA A 229 -19.60 11.20 15.26
C ALA A 229 -20.65 10.08 15.32
N GLY A 230 -20.53 9.13 16.24
CA GLY A 230 -21.42 7.97 16.33
C GLY A 230 -21.30 6.98 15.17
N VAL A 231 -20.16 7.01 14.45
CA VAL A 231 -19.86 6.09 13.35
C VAL A 231 -19.19 4.84 13.91
N SER A 232 -19.73 3.67 13.58
CA SER A 232 -19.17 2.40 14.04
C SER A 232 -17.87 2.05 13.33
N TRP A 233 -16.88 1.55 14.07
CA TRP A 233 -15.60 1.16 13.53
C TRP A 233 -14.95 0.03 14.34
N GLN A 234 -14.02 -0.71 13.69
CA GLN A 234 -13.28 -1.81 14.30
C GLN A 234 -11.90 -1.97 13.66
N VAL A 235 -10.89 -2.21 14.47
CA VAL A 235 -9.61 -2.77 14.05
C VAL A 235 -9.68 -4.28 14.20
N TYR A 236 -9.54 -5.03 13.11
CA TYR A 236 -9.41 -6.46 13.09
C TYR A 236 -7.93 -6.83 13.07
N GLN A 237 -7.46 -7.36 14.17
CA GLN A 237 -6.07 -7.78 14.38
C GLN A 237 -6.01 -9.06 15.20
N GLU A 238 -4.97 -9.85 14.99
CA GLU A 238 -4.62 -10.98 15.83
C GLU A 238 -3.64 -10.55 16.94
N VAL A 239 -3.15 -11.50 17.75
CA VAL A 239 -2.12 -11.22 18.76
C VAL A 239 -0.80 -10.80 18.12
N ASP A 240 -0.43 -11.47 17.01
CA ASP A 240 0.60 -10.98 16.10
C ASP A 240 -0.04 -9.93 15.17
N ASN A 241 0.24 -8.67 15.39
CA ASN A 241 -0.19 -7.56 14.54
C ASN A 241 1.02 -6.83 13.89
N PHE A 242 2.19 -7.45 13.94
CA PHE A 242 3.46 -6.91 13.43
C PHE A 242 3.84 -5.53 13.98
N GLY A 243 3.26 -5.10 15.11
CA GLY A 243 3.43 -3.74 15.64
C GLY A 243 2.79 -2.66 14.79
N CYS A 244 1.84 -3.01 13.92
CA CYS A 244 1.24 -2.13 12.91
C CYS A 244 -0.09 -1.51 13.35
N ASN A 245 -0.57 -1.79 14.55
CA ASN A 245 -1.69 -1.05 15.13
C ASN A 245 -1.20 0.22 15.84
N LEU A 246 -1.01 1.29 15.10
CA LEU A 246 -0.50 2.55 15.62
C LEU A 246 -1.51 3.35 16.46
N LEU A 247 -2.60 2.73 16.95
CA LEU A 247 -3.40 3.25 18.06
C LEU A 247 -2.73 2.98 19.41
N GLU A 248 -1.92 1.94 19.51
CA GLU A 248 -1.22 1.54 20.76
C GLU A 248 -0.41 2.67 21.42
N PRO A 249 0.33 3.53 20.70
CA PRO A 249 1.10 4.61 21.31
C PRO A 249 0.26 5.79 21.79
N PHE A 250 -1.04 5.87 21.50
CA PHE A 250 -1.88 6.99 21.95
C PHE A 250 -2.34 6.82 23.39
N ALA A 251 -2.21 7.87 24.19
CA ALA A 251 -2.59 7.87 25.61
C ALA A 251 -4.07 7.49 25.83
N SER A 252 -4.94 7.86 24.92
CA SER A 252 -6.36 7.51 24.96
C SER A 252 -6.59 5.99 24.85
N PHE A 253 -5.78 5.29 24.06
CA PHE A 253 -5.86 3.83 23.89
C PHE A 253 -5.09 3.08 24.95
N GLN A 254 -3.88 3.54 25.31
CA GLN A 254 -3.08 2.93 26.38
C GLN A 254 -3.82 2.86 27.72
N ASN A 255 -4.57 3.92 28.02
CA ASN A 255 -5.33 4.04 29.27
C ASN A 255 -6.79 3.60 29.15
N ALA A 256 -7.20 3.10 27.97
CA ALA A 256 -8.58 2.68 27.75
C ALA A 256 -8.96 1.48 28.61
N PRO A 257 -10.00 1.57 29.44
CA PRO A 257 -10.48 0.40 30.18
C PRO A 257 -10.86 -0.73 29.21
N VAL A 258 -10.54 -1.97 29.55
CA VAL A 258 -10.80 -3.15 28.71
C VAL A 258 -12.25 -3.24 28.20
N LYS A 259 -13.23 -2.76 29.01
CA LYS A 259 -14.65 -2.75 28.63
C LYS A 259 -15.11 -1.49 27.91
N SER A 260 -14.23 -0.52 27.69
CA SER A 260 -14.58 0.71 26.97
C SER A 260 -14.75 0.45 25.46
N ALA A 261 -15.52 1.31 24.79
CA ALA A 261 -15.70 1.24 23.35
C ALA A 261 -14.37 1.38 22.60
N LEU A 262 -13.49 2.30 23.04
CA LEU A 262 -12.16 2.48 22.43
C LEU A 262 -11.31 1.21 22.48
N PHE A 263 -11.24 0.54 23.65
CA PHE A 263 -10.49 -0.70 23.77
C PHE A 263 -11.10 -1.80 22.90
N GLN A 264 -12.43 -1.98 22.98
CA GLN A 264 -13.12 -3.05 22.23
C GLN A 264 -13.03 -2.85 20.72
N SER A 265 -13.02 -1.63 20.22
CA SER A 265 -12.92 -1.35 18.80
C SER A 265 -11.46 -1.22 18.32
N GLY A 266 -10.54 -0.70 19.13
CA GLY A 266 -9.19 -0.38 18.67
C GLY A 266 -8.11 -1.36 19.09
N MET A 267 -8.25 -1.99 20.27
CA MET A 267 -7.15 -2.71 20.90
C MET A 267 -7.41 -4.21 21.08
N ARG A 268 -8.67 -4.62 20.94
CA ARG A 268 -9.04 -6.02 21.08
C ARG A 268 -8.42 -6.86 19.96
N THR A 269 -7.86 -8.01 20.33
CA THR A 269 -7.43 -9.04 19.39
C THR A 269 -8.55 -10.03 19.10
N PHE A 270 -8.52 -10.63 17.92
CA PHE A 270 -9.51 -11.62 17.46
C PHE A 270 -8.82 -12.93 17.11
N SER A 271 -9.60 -14.00 17.10
CA SER A 271 -9.16 -15.25 16.49
C SER A 271 -9.17 -15.12 14.96
N PRO A 272 -8.31 -15.87 14.25
CA PRO A 272 -8.37 -15.96 12.79
C PRO A 272 -9.78 -16.21 12.27
N GLY A 273 -10.17 -15.52 11.19
CA GLY A 273 -11.48 -15.70 10.55
C GLY A 273 -12.62 -14.84 11.12
N GLN A 274 -12.40 -14.00 12.15
CA GLN A 274 -13.46 -13.16 12.70
C GLN A 274 -13.97 -12.13 11.69
N PHE A 275 -13.08 -11.48 10.94
CA PHE A 275 -13.49 -10.55 9.89
C PHE A 275 -14.31 -11.25 8.82
N GLU A 276 -13.88 -12.41 8.37
CA GLU A 276 -14.56 -13.20 7.35
C GLU A 276 -15.95 -13.61 7.82
N PHE A 277 -16.06 -13.99 9.08
CA PHE A 277 -17.36 -14.32 9.67
C PHE A 277 -18.29 -13.10 9.68
N ASP A 278 -17.82 -11.95 10.14
CA ASP A 278 -18.60 -10.72 10.20
C ASP A 278 -19.02 -10.23 8.81
N ALA A 279 -18.11 -10.30 7.82
CA ALA A 279 -18.38 -9.95 6.44
C ALA A 279 -19.48 -10.84 5.83
N ALA A 280 -19.34 -12.16 5.96
CA ALA A 280 -20.30 -13.10 5.40
C ALA A 280 -21.71 -12.97 6.02
N HIS A 281 -21.81 -12.47 7.26
CA HIS A 281 -23.08 -12.37 8.02
C HIS A 281 -23.63 -10.93 8.13
N ASP A 282 -23.14 -9.98 7.33
CA ASP A 282 -23.57 -8.57 7.34
C ASP A 282 -23.44 -7.93 8.74
N ARG A 283 -22.26 -8.13 9.37
CA ARG A 283 -21.95 -7.63 10.72
C ARG A 283 -20.78 -6.65 10.75
N LEU A 284 -20.25 -6.29 9.57
CA LEU A 284 -19.17 -5.31 9.49
C LEU A 284 -19.64 -3.95 10.05
N PRO A 285 -18.77 -3.24 10.78
CA PRO A 285 -19.03 -1.83 11.12
C PRO A 285 -18.96 -0.95 9.87
N THR A 286 -19.21 0.33 10.04
CA THR A 286 -19.09 1.29 8.94
C THR A 286 -17.64 1.40 8.46
N VAL A 287 -16.65 1.40 9.38
CA VAL A 287 -15.23 1.44 9.03
C VAL A 287 -14.50 0.26 9.68
N SER A 288 -13.77 -0.50 8.88
CA SER A 288 -12.94 -1.62 9.34
C SER A 288 -11.49 -1.38 8.93
N TRP A 289 -10.57 -1.45 9.88
CA TRP A 289 -9.14 -1.55 9.61
C TRP A 289 -8.70 -2.99 9.79
N LEU A 290 -7.99 -3.53 8.79
CA LEU A 290 -7.39 -4.86 8.84
C LEU A 290 -5.89 -4.72 9.06
N VAL A 291 -5.39 -5.37 10.10
CA VAL A 291 -3.95 -5.42 10.40
C VAL A 291 -3.50 -6.86 10.21
N PRO A 292 -2.61 -7.13 9.24
CA PRO A 292 -2.09 -8.47 8.99
C PRO A 292 -1.14 -8.91 10.12
N THR A 293 -0.93 -10.22 10.23
CA THR A 293 0.18 -10.76 11.01
C THR A 293 1.50 -10.50 10.29
N SER A 294 2.63 -10.64 11.00
CA SER A 294 3.97 -10.51 10.40
C SER A 294 4.10 -11.29 9.10
N TYR A 295 3.72 -12.57 9.13
CA TYR A 295 3.81 -13.48 7.98
C TYR A 295 2.93 -13.05 6.79
N GLN A 296 1.80 -12.37 7.04
CA GLN A 296 0.81 -11.98 6.04
C GLN A 296 0.97 -10.54 5.54
N SER A 297 1.97 -9.83 6.06
CA SER A 297 2.14 -8.39 5.87
C SER A 297 2.63 -7.96 4.48
N GLU A 298 3.21 -8.87 3.71
CA GLU A 298 3.96 -8.61 2.47
C GLU A 298 5.28 -7.85 2.66
N HIS A 299 5.70 -7.55 3.91
CA HIS A 299 7.03 -7.00 4.16
C HIS A 299 8.10 -7.81 3.41
N PRO A 300 9.17 -7.20 2.85
CA PRO A 300 10.12 -7.91 2.01
C PRO A 300 10.73 -9.18 2.60
N ASP A 301 10.86 -9.25 3.93
CA ASP A 301 11.28 -10.47 4.64
C ASP A 301 10.25 -11.61 4.57
N TYR A 302 9.00 -11.31 4.17
CA TYR A 302 7.90 -12.27 3.99
C TYR A 302 7.46 -12.33 2.53
N THR A 303 6.68 -13.35 2.21
CA THR A 303 6.34 -13.61 0.81
C THR A 303 5.09 -12.84 0.34
N PRO A 304 5.08 -12.30 -0.88
CA PRO A 304 3.87 -11.76 -1.51
C PRO A 304 2.72 -12.77 -1.57
N ALA A 305 3.04 -14.08 -1.67
CA ALA A 305 2.03 -15.14 -1.71
C ALA A 305 1.23 -15.25 -0.40
N ALA A 306 1.88 -15.08 0.76
CA ALA A 306 1.19 -15.11 2.05
C ALA A 306 0.25 -13.92 2.23
N GLY A 307 0.67 -12.72 1.81
CA GLY A 307 -0.19 -11.54 1.79
C GLY A 307 -1.33 -11.66 0.79
N ALA A 308 -1.06 -12.23 -0.40
CA ALA A 308 -2.08 -12.52 -1.41
C ALA A 308 -3.20 -13.41 -0.84
N ASP A 309 -2.83 -14.48 -0.12
CA ASP A 309 -3.80 -15.38 0.53
C ASP A 309 -4.63 -14.66 1.59
N PHE A 310 -3.99 -13.81 2.40
CA PHE A 310 -4.68 -12.98 3.37
C PHE A 310 -5.70 -12.04 2.71
N VAL A 311 -5.28 -11.25 1.71
CA VAL A 311 -6.16 -10.35 0.94
C VAL A 311 -7.30 -11.13 0.29
N ALA A 312 -6.98 -12.26 -0.35
CA ALA A 312 -7.94 -13.12 -1.02
C ALA A 312 -9.04 -13.61 -0.07
N SER A 313 -8.67 -14.02 1.16
CA SER A 313 -9.64 -14.47 2.16
C SER A 313 -10.63 -13.35 2.52
N LYS A 314 -10.17 -12.10 2.67
CA LYS A 314 -11.00 -10.96 3.06
C LYS A 314 -12.01 -10.59 1.96
N ILE A 315 -11.52 -10.39 0.73
CA ILE A 315 -12.41 -10.04 -0.39
C ILE A 315 -13.38 -11.17 -0.75
N ASN A 316 -12.93 -12.44 -0.61
CA ASN A 316 -13.80 -13.59 -0.84
C ASN A 316 -14.94 -13.67 0.17
N ALA A 317 -14.70 -13.33 1.43
CA ALA A 317 -15.72 -13.30 2.47
C ALA A 317 -16.74 -12.19 2.25
N ILE A 318 -16.30 -10.98 1.85
CA ILE A 318 -17.19 -9.88 1.46
C ILE A 318 -18.06 -10.33 0.27
N ALA A 319 -17.47 -10.93 -0.76
CA ALA A 319 -18.16 -11.37 -1.96
C ALA A 319 -19.05 -12.62 -1.74
N ALA A 320 -18.90 -13.34 -0.63
CA ALA A 320 -19.78 -14.44 -0.27
C ALA A 320 -21.21 -13.98 0.05
N ASN A 321 -21.36 -12.72 0.49
CA ASN A 321 -22.66 -12.11 0.74
C ASN A 321 -22.89 -10.97 -0.30
N PRO A 322 -23.77 -11.17 -1.30
CA PRO A 322 -24.02 -10.17 -2.33
C PRO A 322 -24.52 -8.82 -1.80
N ASP A 323 -25.24 -8.80 -0.69
CA ASP A 323 -25.74 -7.55 -0.09
C ASP A 323 -24.62 -6.77 0.59
N VAL A 324 -23.64 -7.45 1.18
CA VAL A 324 -22.43 -6.82 1.74
C VAL A 324 -21.52 -6.35 0.62
N TRP A 325 -21.32 -7.19 -0.41
CA TRP A 325 -20.52 -6.82 -1.59
C TRP A 325 -21.02 -5.53 -2.24
N ALA A 326 -22.34 -5.43 -2.45
CA ALA A 326 -22.97 -4.29 -3.14
C ALA A 326 -22.80 -2.95 -2.42
N LYS A 327 -22.41 -2.92 -1.16
CA LYS A 327 -22.32 -1.71 -0.32
C LYS A 327 -20.97 -1.52 0.36
N THR A 328 -19.94 -2.27 -0.06
CA THR A 328 -18.61 -2.23 0.53
C THR A 328 -17.59 -1.61 -0.42
N VAL A 329 -16.82 -0.67 0.07
CA VAL A 329 -15.55 -0.23 -0.54
C VAL A 329 -14.41 -0.92 0.19
N PHE A 330 -13.57 -1.65 -0.54
CA PHE A 330 -12.35 -2.25 -0.02
C PHE A 330 -11.13 -1.49 -0.55
N ILE A 331 -10.31 -0.98 0.35
CA ILE A 331 -9.10 -0.23 0.06
C ILE A 331 -7.91 -1.10 0.46
N LEU A 332 -7.11 -1.50 -0.53
CA LEU A 332 -5.83 -2.16 -0.30
C LEU A 332 -4.72 -1.15 -0.59
N ASN A 333 -3.92 -0.84 0.40
CA ASN A 333 -2.79 0.06 0.26
C ASN A 333 -1.54 -0.48 0.98
N TYR A 334 -0.41 0.17 0.75
CA TYR A 334 0.87 -0.11 1.39
C TYR A 334 1.29 1.14 2.18
N ASP A 335 1.92 0.95 3.32
CA ASP A 335 2.30 2.06 4.20
C ASP A 335 3.50 2.85 3.68
N GLU A 336 4.48 2.17 3.06
CA GLU A 336 5.66 2.78 2.45
C GLU A 336 6.38 1.78 1.51
N ASN A 337 7.51 2.16 0.93
CA ASN A 337 8.16 1.45 -0.17
C ASN A 337 9.34 0.53 0.21
N ASP A 338 9.68 0.35 1.48
CA ASP A 338 10.87 -0.40 1.96
C ASP A 338 12.21 0.07 1.36
N GLY A 339 12.29 1.28 0.84
CA GLY A 339 13.44 1.68 0.04
C GLY A 339 13.44 1.13 -1.39
N LEU A 340 12.46 0.31 -1.77
CA LEU A 340 12.32 -0.20 -3.12
C LEU A 340 12.02 0.92 -4.11
N PHE A 341 12.68 0.90 -5.25
CA PHE A 341 12.65 1.95 -6.26
C PHE A 341 11.25 2.18 -6.84
N ASP A 342 10.93 3.45 -7.02
CA ASP A 342 9.82 3.91 -7.86
C ASP A 342 10.30 5.10 -8.69
N HIS A 343 9.98 5.12 -10.00
CA HIS A 343 10.48 6.14 -10.92
C HIS A 343 9.69 7.46 -10.85
N VAL A 344 8.48 7.45 -10.27
CA VAL A 344 7.64 8.64 -10.21
C VAL A 344 8.05 9.52 -9.04
N THR A 345 8.47 10.74 -9.37
CA THR A 345 8.80 11.75 -8.36
C THR A 345 7.54 12.10 -7.55
N PRO A 346 7.55 11.92 -6.23
CA PRO A 346 6.40 12.28 -5.40
C PRO A 346 6.19 13.80 -5.38
N PRO A 347 4.94 14.27 -5.27
CA PRO A 347 4.65 15.68 -5.13
C PRO A 347 5.15 16.19 -3.78
N THR A 348 5.77 17.37 -3.78
CA THR A 348 6.25 18.03 -2.56
C THR A 348 5.50 19.33 -2.33
N PRO A 349 5.23 19.70 -1.07
CA PRO A 349 4.56 20.95 -0.75
C PRO A 349 5.48 22.14 -1.01
N PRO A 350 4.93 23.32 -1.36
CA PRO A 350 5.71 24.54 -1.40
C PRO A 350 6.39 24.82 -0.05
N ALA A 351 7.62 25.34 -0.10
CA ALA A 351 8.36 25.69 1.11
C ALA A 351 7.54 26.61 2.03
N GLY A 352 7.51 26.30 3.32
CA GLY A 352 6.74 27.05 4.32
C GLY A 352 5.26 26.64 4.43
N THR A 353 4.80 25.61 3.73
CA THR A 353 3.46 25.04 3.95
C THR A 353 3.35 24.56 5.41
N PRO A 354 2.34 24.99 6.19
CA PRO A 354 2.20 24.60 7.58
C PRO A 354 2.08 23.08 7.73
N ASN A 355 2.77 22.52 8.72
CA ASN A 355 2.79 21.11 9.09
C ASN A 355 3.36 20.14 8.03
N GLU A 356 3.94 20.65 6.95
CA GLU A 356 4.59 19.83 5.91
C GLU A 356 6.12 19.78 6.05
N PHE A 357 6.66 20.47 7.03
CA PHE A 357 8.09 20.51 7.36
C PHE A 357 8.30 20.19 8.83
N ILE A 358 9.29 19.33 9.12
CA ILE A 358 9.70 19.09 10.51
C ILE A 358 10.46 20.30 11.07
N LYS A 359 10.56 20.39 12.38
CA LYS A 359 11.21 21.53 13.09
C LYS A 359 12.63 21.86 12.65
N SER A 360 13.34 20.94 12.03
CA SER A 360 14.67 21.19 11.44
C SER A 360 14.60 21.94 10.11
N GLY A 361 13.42 22.15 9.53
CA GLY A 361 13.22 22.74 8.22
C GLY A 361 13.27 21.74 7.06
N THR A 362 13.54 20.47 7.33
CA THR A 362 13.43 19.40 6.32
C THR A 362 11.96 19.10 6.05
N GLU A 363 11.57 18.96 4.80
CA GLU A 363 10.20 18.55 4.46
C GLU A 363 9.93 17.11 4.94
N ILE A 364 8.67 16.82 5.22
CA ILE A 364 8.23 15.48 5.57
C ILE A 364 8.41 14.58 4.35
N GLY A 365 8.14 15.13 3.17
CA GLY A 365 8.16 14.43 1.90
C GLY A 365 7.02 13.43 1.79
N ARG A 366 6.68 13.07 0.55
CA ARG A 366 5.77 11.96 0.27
C ARG A 366 6.59 10.87 -0.41
N ALA A 367 6.46 9.64 0.05
CA ALA A 367 7.17 8.56 -0.59
C ALA A 367 6.44 8.10 -1.86
N SER A 368 7.18 7.47 -2.75
CA SER A 368 6.70 6.97 -4.03
C SER A 368 5.93 5.64 -3.94
N CYS A 369 5.39 5.29 -2.78
CA CYS A 369 4.41 4.22 -2.68
C CYS A 369 3.13 4.65 -3.36
N ARG A 370 3.02 4.30 -4.63
CA ARG A 370 1.76 4.43 -5.35
C ARG A 370 0.88 3.25 -4.93
N GLU A 371 -0.19 3.58 -4.22
CA GLU A 371 -1.06 2.62 -3.59
C GLU A 371 -2.17 2.17 -4.53
N ARG A 372 -2.74 1.02 -4.19
CA ARG A 372 -3.92 0.49 -4.85
C ARG A 372 -5.13 0.75 -4.01
N VAL A 373 -6.14 1.32 -4.61
CA VAL A 373 -7.49 1.26 -4.08
C VAL A 373 -8.28 0.29 -4.94
N LEU A 374 -8.68 -0.83 -4.34
CA LEU A 374 -9.68 -1.71 -4.91
C LEU A 374 -11.04 -1.13 -4.54
N MET A 375 -11.68 -0.44 -5.47
CA MET A 375 -13.06 -0.03 -5.29
C MET A 375 -13.95 -1.07 -5.96
N SER A 376 -14.67 -1.87 -5.16
CA SER A 376 -15.90 -2.48 -5.65
C SER A 376 -17.05 -1.55 -5.28
N VAL A 377 -17.66 -0.93 -6.26
CA VAL A 377 -18.93 -0.23 -6.13
C VAL A 377 -19.95 -1.02 -6.91
#